data_a5c88c1445418f93d703d211da4f724e
#
_entry.id   a5c88c1445418f93d703d211da4f724e
#
_cell.length_a   1.000
_cell.length_b   1.000
_cell.length_c   1.000
_cell.angle_alpha   90.00
_cell.angle_beta   90.00
_cell.angle_gamma   90.00
#
_symmetry.space_group_name_H-M   'P 1'
#
loop_
_entity.id
_entity.type
_entity.pdbx_description
1 polymer ?
#
loop_
_entity_poly.entity_id
_entity_poly.type
_entity_poly.pdbx_seq_one_letter_code
_entity_poly.pdbx_strand_id
1 'polypeptide(L)'
;MVSVLGPLFRTAGHTVRTQHGVTASAGQRRGDIEVRNYLRDQAGSRSLVFDLSIAHDRFGSSSHVQQNGLLTHPQDIDGPLHVAAQRKIAAYQQQYADNQNISFLPAIVSTSTRMHGEFLRLLFLQAHRETEAHFIATGMSSQNINPEALRFKRAEFYNGLKSKVGLAAAKAAVLRINLNVQGCSIVAPPMHAPSRTPLLLPLLLSHNLPTPRVR
;
A
#
# COMPACT_ATOMS: atom_id res chain seq x y z
N MET A 1 -0.49 -9.57 -5.82
CA MET A 1 -1.79 -8.88 -5.61
C MET A 1 -2.50 -8.59 -6.93
N VAL A 2 -1.87 -8.01 -7.95
CA VAL A 2 -2.49 -7.76 -9.28
C VAL A 2 -3.11 -9.04 -9.87
N SER A 3 -2.40 -10.18 -9.77
CA SER A 3 -2.86 -11.50 -10.23
C SER A 3 -4.10 -12.04 -9.50
N VAL A 4 -4.46 -11.47 -8.36
CA VAL A 4 -5.66 -11.83 -7.58
C VAL A 4 -6.80 -10.84 -7.87
N LEU A 5 -6.53 -9.54 -7.80
CA LEU A 5 -7.56 -8.52 -7.97
C LEU A 5 -8.04 -8.39 -9.42
N GLY A 6 -7.15 -8.47 -10.40
CA GLY A 6 -7.54 -8.39 -11.80
C GLY A 6 -8.58 -9.43 -12.20
N PRO A 7 -8.33 -10.74 -11.97
CA PRO A 7 -9.33 -11.79 -12.20
C PRO A 7 -10.62 -11.58 -11.42
N LEU A 8 -10.54 -11.15 -10.17
CA LEU A 8 -11.68 -10.92 -9.30
C LEU A 8 -12.68 -9.92 -9.93
N PHE A 9 -12.19 -8.77 -10.39
CA PHE A 9 -13.05 -7.79 -11.06
C PHE A 9 -13.54 -8.27 -12.43
N ARG A 10 -12.76 -9.08 -13.17
CA ARG A 10 -13.20 -9.68 -14.42
C ARG A 10 -14.34 -10.68 -14.21
N THR A 11 -14.24 -11.54 -13.20
CA THR A 11 -15.29 -12.51 -12.83
C THR A 11 -16.59 -11.79 -12.46
N ALA A 12 -16.51 -10.60 -11.89
CA ALA A 12 -17.66 -9.75 -11.60
C ALA A 12 -18.17 -8.98 -12.84
N GLY A 13 -17.69 -9.29 -14.04
CA GLY A 13 -18.17 -8.70 -15.30
C GLY A 13 -17.53 -7.37 -15.67
N HIS A 14 -16.49 -6.93 -14.97
CA HIS A 14 -15.81 -5.68 -15.27
C HIS A 14 -14.70 -5.84 -16.31
N THR A 15 -14.54 -4.85 -17.19
CA THR A 15 -13.37 -4.75 -18.08
C THR A 15 -12.18 -4.25 -17.28
N VAL A 16 -11.14 -5.08 -17.17
CA VAL A 16 -9.96 -4.80 -16.36
C VAL A 16 -8.71 -4.74 -17.24
N ARG A 17 -7.96 -3.65 -17.12
CA ARG A 17 -6.61 -3.50 -17.65
C ARG A 17 -5.57 -3.59 -16.53
N THR A 18 -4.49 -4.29 -16.76
CA THR A 18 -3.35 -4.38 -15.85
C THR A 18 -2.10 -3.84 -16.54
N GLN A 19 -1.12 -3.37 -15.79
CA GLN A 19 0.10 -2.73 -16.31
C GLN A 19 0.85 -3.55 -17.38
N HIS A 20 0.79 -4.88 -17.30
CA HIS A 20 1.48 -5.77 -18.25
C HIS A 20 0.93 -5.75 -19.69
N GLY A 21 -0.18 -5.05 -19.94
CA GLY A 21 -0.80 -4.97 -21.27
C GLY A 21 -0.76 -3.59 -21.93
N VAL A 22 -0.10 -2.60 -21.34
CA VAL A 22 -0.11 -1.22 -21.86
C VAL A 22 1.31 -0.72 -22.03
N THR A 23 1.74 -0.55 -23.29
CA THR A 23 2.91 0.26 -23.63
C THR A 23 2.68 1.67 -23.10
N ALA A 24 3.27 1.99 -21.97
CA ALA A 24 3.25 3.34 -21.43
C ALA A 24 4.11 4.22 -22.34
N SER A 25 3.53 5.29 -22.86
CA SER A 25 4.32 6.38 -23.42
C SER A 25 5.32 6.84 -22.35
N ALA A 26 6.57 7.04 -22.72
CA ALA A 26 7.63 7.41 -21.79
C ALA A 26 7.17 8.60 -20.91
N GLY A 27 7.20 8.40 -19.58
CA GLY A 27 6.90 9.44 -18.60
C GLY A 27 5.54 9.35 -17.89
N GLN A 28 4.58 8.57 -18.36
CA GLN A 28 3.29 8.43 -17.68
C GLN A 28 3.30 7.26 -16.69
N ARG A 29 3.25 7.56 -15.40
CA ARG A 29 2.96 6.56 -14.36
C ARG A 29 1.48 6.19 -14.45
N ARG A 30 1.17 4.92 -14.58
CA ARG A 30 -0.19 4.39 -14.51
C ARG A 30 -0.31 3.53 -13.26
N GLY A 31 -1.50 3.52 -12.65
CA GLY A 31 -1.78 2.57 -11.58
C GLY A 31 -1.69 1.12 -12.07
N ASP A 32 -1.58 0.19 -11.14
CA ASP A 32 -1.39 -1.23 -11.43
C ASP A 32 -2.60 -1.88 -12.11
N ILE A 33 -3.80 -1.40 -11.78
CA ILE A 33 -5.08 -1.94 -12.29
C ILE A 33 -6.02 -0.78 -12.62
N GLU A 34 -6.62 -0.85 -13.81
CA GLU A 34 -7.73 0.00 -14.23
C GLU A 34 -8.97 -0.87 -14.41
N VAL A 35 -10.05 -0.54 -13.71
CA VAL A 35 -11.37 -1.14 -13.86
C VAL A 35 -12.28 -0.14 -14.57
N ARG A 36 -12.59 -0.41 -15.83
CA ARG A 36 -13.36 0.50 -16.66
C ARG A 36 -14.82 0.56 -16.23
N ASN A 37 -15.37 1.78 -16.26
CA ASN A 37 -16.79 2.03 -15.98
C ASN A 37 -17.24 1.46 -14.63
N TYR A 38 -16.33 1.45 -13.63
CA TYR A 38 -16.61 0.89 -12.32
C TYR A 38 -17.51 1.77 -11.48
N LEU A 39 -17.28 3.08 -11.49
CA LEU A 39 -18.10 4.06 -10.80
C LEU A 39 -19.15 4.61 -11.77
N ARG A 40 -20.40 4.64 -11.32
CA ARG A 40 -21.49 5.27 -12.05
C ARG A 40 -22.15 6.28 -11.14
N ASP A 41 -22.25 7.51 -11.61
CA ASP A 41 -22.98 8.59 -10.96
C ASP A 41 -23.82 9.36 -11.99
N GLN A 42 -24.47 10.42 -11.56
CA GLN A 42 -25.31 11.26 -12.45
C GLN A 42 -24.50 11.93 -13.55
N ALA A 43 -23.20 12.15 -13.35
CA ALA A 43 -22.30 12.76 -14.34
C ALA A 43 -21.79 11.75 -15.38
N GLY A 44 -22.07 10.44 -15.20
CA GLY A 44 -21.67 9.41 -16.15
C GLY A 44 -20.93 8.24 -15.53
N SER A 45 -20.11 7.59 -16.35
CA SER A 45 -19.34 6.41 -15.93
C SER A 45 -17.86 6.73 -15.86
N ARG A 46 -17.23 6.45 -14.71
CA ARG A 46 -15.81 6.68 -14.48
C ARG A 46 -15.06 5.37 -14.28
N SER A 47 -13.85 5.32 -14.79
CA SER A 47 -12.92 4.22 -14.53
C SER A 47 -12.27 4.39 -13.15
N LEU A 48 -12.11 3.28 -12.44
CA LEU A 48 -11.35 3.26 -11.20
C LEU A 48 -9.94 2.75 -11.49
N VAL A 49 -8.95 3.56 -11.18
CA VAL A 49 -7.54 3.20 -11.26
C VAL A 49 -7.01 3.04 -9.85
N PHE A 50 -6.35 1.93 -9.57
CA PHE A 50 -5.69 1.76 -8.29
C PHE A 50 -4.28 1.22 -8.43
N ASP A 51 -3.44 1.66 -7.48
CA ASP A 51 -2.05 1.31 -7.35
C ASP A 51 -1.85 0.55 -6.05
N LEU A 52 -1.29 -0.66 -6.18
CA LEU A 52 -1.12 -1.59 -5.08
C LEU A 52 0.22 -1.35 -4.40
N SER A 53 0.20 -1.19 -3.09
CA SER A 53 1.43 -1.04 -2.32
C SER A 53 1.38 -1.82 -1.01
N ILE A 54 2.55 -2.31 -0.61
CA ILE A 54 2.73 -2.91 0.71
C ILE A 54 3.45 -1.89 1.59
N ALA A 55 2.80 -1.50 2.69
CA ALA A 55 3.40 -0.66 3.72
C ALA A 55 4.05 -1.53 4.80
N HIS A 56 5.23 -1.13 5.25
CA HIS A 56 5.90 -1.78 6.36
C HIS A 56 5.44 -1.13 7.66
N ASP A 57 4.76 -1.88 8.49
CA ASP A 57 4.26 -1.44 9.80
C ASP A 57 5.24 -1.71 10.94
N ARG A 58 6.35 -2.40 10.65
CA ARG A 58 7.42 -2.70 11.60
C ARG A 58 8.78 -2.29 11.04
N PHE A 59 9.69 -1.95 11.94
CA PHE A 59 11.08 -1.76 11.58
C PHE A 59 11.65 -3.11 11.09
N GLY A 60 12.20 -3.11 9.89
CA GLY A 60 12.87 -4.28 9.32
C GLY A 60 14.32 -4.35 9.75
N SER A 61 15.22 -3.86 8.90
CA SER A 61 16.64 -3.74 9.19
C SER A 61 16.95 -2.30 9.58
N SER A 62 17.20 -2.05 10.86
CA SER A 62 17.60 -0.77 11.41
C SER A 62 19.03 -0.86 11.91
N SER A 63 19.78 0.26 11.86
CA SER A 63 21.09 0.41 12.54
C SER A 63 20.97 0.17 14.05
N HIS A 64 19.79 0.41 14.62
CA HIS A 64 19.45 0.10 16.00
C HIS A 64 18.75 -1.26 16.06
N VAL A 65 19.51 -2.32 16.29
CA VAL A 65 19.03 -3.70 16.31
C VAL A 65 17.83 -3.91 17.26
N GLN A 66 17.79 -3.17 18.37
CA GLN A 66 16.71 -3.21 19.36
C GLN A 66 15.35 -2.73 18.82
N GLN A 67 15.32 -1.98 17.73
CA GLN A 67 14.09 -1.50 17.09
C GLN A 67 13.52 -2.51 16.10
N ASN A 68 14.31 -3.48 15.65
CA ASN A 68 13.88 -4.45 14.65
C ASN A 68 12.68 -5.25 15.16
N GLY A 69 11.65 -5.34 14.33
CA GLY A 69 10.39 -6.01 14.65
C GLY A 69 9.40 -5.18 15.48
N LEU A 70 9.81 -4.03 16.04
CA LEU A 70 8.88 -3.11 16.71
C LEU A 70 8.00 -2.37 15.69
N LEU A 71 6.82 -1.94 16.15
CA LEU A 71 5.93 -1.12 15.33
C LEU A 71 6.58 0.24 15.02
N THR A 72 6.48 0.68 13.78
CA THR A 72 6.94 2.02 13.36
C THR A 72 6.10 3.15 13.97
N HIS A 73 4.82 2.86 14.23
CA HIS A 73 3.86 3.80 14.83
C HIS A 73 3.08 3.05 15.93
N PRO A 74 3.63 2.90 17.14
CA PRO A 74 2.98 2.11 18.19
C PRO A 74 1.69 2.76 18.71
N GLN A 75 1.54 4.08 18.59
CA GLN A 75 0.33 4.82 19.00
C GLN A 75 -0.75 4.85 17.91
N ASP A 76 -0.36 4.68 16.66
CA ASP A 76 -1.28 4.62 15.51
C ASP A 76 -0.86 3.49 14.58
N ILE A 77 -1.44 2.33 14.82
CA ILE A 77 -1.13 1.12 14.06
C ILE A 77 -1.56 1.20 12.57
N ASP A 78 -2.42 2.15 12.20
CA ASP A 78 -2.78 2.45 10.81
C ASP A 78 -1.94 3.57 10.18
N GLY A 79 -1.12 4.25 10.98
CA GLY A 79 -0.23 5.32 10.52
C GLY A 79 0.58 4.98 9.27
N PRO A 80 1.26 3.82 9.19
CA PRO A 80 2.00 3.42 8.00
C PRO A 80 1.12 3.32 6.75
N LEU A 81 -0.14 2.89 6.89
CA LEU A 81 -1.10 2.81 5.78
C LEU A 81 -1.49 4.21 5.30
N HIS A 82 -1.78 5.12 6.23
CA HIS A 82 -2.13 6.51 5.93
C HIS A 82 -0.98 7.24 5.23
N VAL A 83 0.25 7.12 5.76
CA VAL A 83 1.44 7.73 5.17
C VAL A 83 1.68 7.20 3.75
N ALA A 84 1.55 5.89 3.54
CA ALA A 84 1.71 5.29 2.22
C ALA A 84 0.61 5.75 1.25
N ALA A 85 -0.64 5.85 1.70
CA ALA A 85 -1.76 6.34 0.91
C ALA A 85 -1.57 7.80 0.50
N GLN A 86 -1.21 8.68 1.42
CA GLN A 86 -0.94 10.09 1.14
C GLN A 86 0.19 10.27 0.14
N ARG A 87 1.29 9.50 0.27
CA ARG A 87 2.41 9.52 -0.68
C ARG A 87 1.96 9.13 -2.09
N LYS A 88 1.09 8.12 -2.21
CA LYS A 88 0.54 7.70 -3.50
C LYS A 88 -0.40 8.75 -4.09
N ILE A 89 -1.29 9.32 -3.28
CA ILE A 89 -2.19 10.40 -3.73
C ILE A 89 -1.35 11.56 -4.26
N ALA A 90 -0.37 12.04 -3.50
CA ALA A 90 0.50 13.14 -3.94
C ALA A 90 1.26 12.82 -5.24
N ALA A 91 1.75 11.58 -5.40
CA ALA A 91 2.47 11.16 -6.59
C ALA A 91 1.61 11.07 -7.86
N TYR A 92 0.31 10.79 -7.70
CA TYR A 92 -0.61 10.60 -8.83
C TYR A 92 -1.59 11.76 -9.02
N GLN A 93 -1.71 12.67 -8.04
CA GLN A 93 -2.68 13.79 -8.07
C GLN A 93 -2.57 14.60 -9.35
N GLN A 94 -1.38 15.01 -9.74
CA GLN A 94 -1.16 15.83 -10.93
C GLN A 94 -1.53 15.08 -12.21
N GLN A 95 -1.32 13.78 -12.25
CA GLN A 95 -1.54 12.94 -13.43
C GLN A 95 -3.02 12.65 -13.70
N TYR A 96 -3.83 12.59 -12.65
CA TYR A 96 -5.25 12.26 -12.74
C TYR A 96 -6.17 13.46 -12.48
N ALA A 97 -5.64 14.61 -12.04
CA ALA A 97 -6.43 15.81 -11.72
C ALA A 97 -7.24 16.31 -12.92
N ASP A 98 -6.66 16.26 -14.12
CA ASP A 98 -7.28 16.78 -15.34
C ASP A 98 -8.22 15.77 -16.02
N ASN A 99 -8.31 14.54 -15.51
CA ASN A 99 -9.12 13.49 -16.12
C ASN A 99 -10.36 13.16 -15.27
N GLN A 100 -11.45 13.86 -15.51
CA GLN A 100 -12.72 13.67 -14.80
C GLN A 100 -13.32 12.26 -14.96
N ASN A 101 -12.89 11.49 -15.97
CA ASN A 101 -13.37 10.13 -16.22
C ASN A 101 -12.61 9.05 -15.43
N ILE A 102 -11.63 9.44 -14.62
CA ILE A 102 -10.81 8.53 -13.83
C ILE A 102 -10.90 8.91 -12.36
N SER A 103 -11.10 7.93 -11.52
CA SER A 103 -10.93 8.04 -10.07
C SER A 103 -9.74 7.21 -9.65
N PHE A 104 -8.82 7.79 -8.90
CA PHE A 104 -7.64 7.10 -8.38
C PHE A 104 -7.85 6.69 -6.93
N LEU A 105 -7.44 5.47 -6.58
CA LEU A 105 -7.50 4.92 -5.23
C LEU A 105 -6.20 4.20 -4.88
N PRO A 106 -5.49 4.61 -3.82
CA PRO A 106 -4.35 3.87 -3.31
C PRO A 106 -4.81 2.60 -2.57
N ALA A 107 -4.47 1.44 -3.10
CA ALA A 107 -4.78 0.16 -2.49
C ALA A 107 -3.61 -0.31 -1.63
N ILE A 108 -3.56 0.16 -0.40
CA ILE A 108 -2.45 -0.08 0.52
C ILE A 108 -2.78 -1.23 1.47
N VAL A 109 -1.83 -2.15 1.60
CA VAL A 109 -1.88 -3.27 2.56
C VAL A 109 -0.58 -3.29 3.36
N SER A 110 -0.64 -3.51 4.67
CA SER A 110 0.57 -3.65 5.48
C SER A 110 1.18 -5.06 5.38
N THR A 111 2.42 -5.20 5.83
CA THR A 111 3.09 -6.52 5.94
C THR A 111 2.38 -7.45 6.92
N SER A 112 1.62 -6.92 7.87
CA SER A 112 0.72 -7.68 8.74
C SER A 112 -0.69 -7.86 8.18
N THR A 113 -0.89 -7.65 6.87
CA THR A 113 -2.14 -7.85 6.12
C THR A 113 -3.29 -6.89 6.47
N ARG A 114 -3.01 -5.81 7.20
CA ARG A 114 -3.98 -4.75 7.47
C ARG A 114 -4.17 -3.91 6.19
N MET A 115 -5.37 -3.45 5.95
CA MET A 115 -5.72 -2.73 4.73
C MET A 115 -6.16 -1.31 5.04
N HIS A 116 -5.75 -0.37 4.20
CA HIS A 116 -6.21 1.02 4.29
C HIS A 116 -7.73 1.13 4.14
N GLY A 117 -8.34 2.06 4.87
CA GLY A 117 -9.79 2.21 4.95
C GLY A 117 -10.49 2.33 3.60
N GLU A 118 -9.96 3.14 2.68
CA GLU A 118 -10.55 3.30 1.34
C GLU A 118 -10.47 2.00 0.52
N PHE A 119 -9.42 1.22 0.70
CA PHE A 119 -9.34 -0.08 0.05
C PHE A 119 -10.34 -1.08 0.63
N LEU A 120 -10.57 -1.06 1.95
CA LEU A 120 -11.63 -1.85 2.57
C LEU A 120 -13.02 -1.46 2.07
N ARG A 121 -13.28 -0.14 1.88
CA ARG A 121 -14.53 0.35 1.28
C ARG A 121 -14.73 -0.16 -0.14
N LEU A 122 -13.68 -0.17 -0.97
CA LEU A 122 -13.74 -0.76 -2.31
C LEU A 122 -14.12 -2.24 -2.27
N LEU A 123 -13.47 -3.03 -1.40
CA LEU A 123 -13.80 -4.46 -1.24
C LEU A 123 -15.23 -4.66 -0.75
N PHE A 124 -15.72 -3.79 0.13
CA PHE A 124 -17.11 -3.84 0.60
C PHE A 124 -18.11 -3.52 -0.52
N LEU A 125 -17.85 -2.49 -1.34
CA LEU A 125 -18.68 -2.15 -2.49
C LEU A 125 -18.71 -3.29 -3.52
N GLN A 126 -17.56 -3.92 -3.74
CA GLN A 126 -17.49 -5.08 -4.63
C GLN A 126 -18.29 -6.26 -4.08
N ALA A 127 -18.18 -6.57 -2.79
CA ALA A 127 -18.96 -7.60 -2.13
C ALA A 127 -20.46 -7.33 -2.20
N HIS A 128 -20.86 -6.06 -2.10
CA HIS A 128 -22.26 -5.66 -2.25
C HIS A 128 -22.79 -5.98 -3.67
N ARG A 129 -22.03 -5.61 -4.70
CA ARG A 129 -22.38 -5.90 -6.10
C ARG A 129 -22.43 -7.41 -6.39
N GLU A 130 -21.48 -8.17 -5.88
CA GLU A 130 -21.48 -9.64 -6.01
C GLU A 130 -22.68 -10.26 -5.30
N THR A 131 -23.09 -9.70 -4.16
CA THR A 131 -24.29 -10.15 -3.44
C THR A 131 -25.55 -9.88 -4.25
N GLU A 132 -25.71 -8.69 -4.81
CA GLU A 132 -26.85 -8.37 -5.66
C GLU A 132 -26.90 -9.28 -6.89
N ALA A 133 -25.77 -9.45 -7.58
CA ALA A 133 -25.67 -10.34 -8.73
C ALA A 133 -26.01 -11.79 -8.38
N HIS A 134 -25.61 -12.28 -7.20
CA HIS A 134 -25.93 -13.61 -6.70
C HIS A 134 -27.44 -13.79 -6.55
N PHE A 135 -28.11 -12.85 -5.88
CA PHE A 135 -29.56 -12.96 -5.67
C PHE A 135 -30.35 -12.82 -6.98
N ILE A 136 -29.94 -11.96 -7.89
CA ILE A 136 -30.53 -11.87 -9.23
C ILE A 136 -30.37 -13.19 -9.98
N ALA A 137 -29.17 -13.79 -9.95
CA ALA A 137 -28.92 -15.08 -10.61
C ALA A 137 -29.71 -16.24 -10.01
N THR A 138 -30.10 -16.16 -8.73
CA THR A 138 -30.95 -17.15 -8.07
C THR A 138 -32.46 -16.87 -8.27
N GLY A 139 -32.82 -15.91 -9.13
CA GLY A 139 -34.21 -15.58 -9.44
C GLY A 139 -34.95 -14.79 -8.36
N MET A 140 -34.22 -14.25 -7.37
CA MET A 140 -34.81 -13.41 -6.35
C MET A 140 -34.85 -11.95 -6.81
N SER A 141 -36.03 -11.34 -6.80
CA SER A 141 -36.16 -9.90 -7.01
C SER A 141 -35.63 -9.15 -5.79
N SER A 142 -35.03 -7.99 -6.03
CA SER A 142 -34.45 -7.13 -4.96
C SER A 142 -35.49 -6.75 -3.87
N GLN A 143 -36.79 -6.76 -4.21
CA GLN A 143 -37.88 -6.46 -3.28
C GLN A 143 -38.23 -7.64 -2.34
N ASN A 144 -37.87 -8.85 -2.69
CA ASN A 144 -38.24 -10.07 -1.97
C ASN A 144 -37.06 -10.68 -1.19
N ILE A 145 -35.90 -10.02 -1.17
CA ILE A 145 -34.74 -10.53 -0.46
C ILE A 145 -34.84 -10.17 1.03
N ASN A 146 -34.77 -11.19 1.88
CA ASN A 146 -34.68 -10.97 3.31
C ASN A 146 -33.41 -10.13 3.63
N PRO A 147 -33.55 -8.98 4.33
CA PRO A 147 -32.41 -8.12 4.67
C PRO A 147 -31.29 -8.83 5.44
N GLU A 148 -31.62 -9.81 6.27
CA GLU A 148 -30.63 -10.60 7.01
C GLU A 148 -29.83 -11.51 6.05
N ALA A 149 -30.51 -12.22 5.15
CA ALA A 149 -29.85 -13.05 4.14
C ALA A 149 -28.88 -12.22 3.28
N LEU A 150 -29.31 -11.01 2.89
CA LEU A 150 -28.45 -10.08 2.15
C LEU A 150 -27.23 -9.65 2.96
N ARG A 151 -27.39 -9.37 4.26
CA ARG A 151 -26.28 -9.03 5.15
C ARG A 151 -25.29 -10.20 5.31
N PHE A 152 -25.80 -11.41 5.55
CA PHE A 152 -24.95 -12.60 5.69
C PHE A 152 -24.18 -12.90 4.42
N LYS A 153 -24.84 -12.87 3.25
CA LYS A 153 -24.19 -13.15 1.98
C LYS A 153 -23.13 -12.09 1.62
N ARG A 154 -23.42 -10.82 1.89
CA ARG A 154 -22.46 -9.74 1.73
C ARG A 154 -21.27 -9.89 2.64
N ALA A 155 -21.46 -10.28 3.90
CA ALA A 155 -20.38 -10.54 4.84
C ALA A 155 -19.50 -11.72 4.38
N GLU A 156 -20.11 -12.77 3.85
CA GLU A 156 -19.40 -13.92 3.27
C GLU A 156 -18.48 -13.47 2.12
N PHE A 157 -19.03 -12.77 1.12
CA PHE A 157 -18.24 -12.25 0.00
C PHE A 157 -17.15 -11.30 0.48
N TYR A 158 -17.48 -10.35 1.36
CA TYR A 158 -16.51 -9.38 1.87
C TYR A 158 -15.34 -10.05 2.61
N ASN A 159 -15.61 -11.00 3.48
CA ASN A 159 -14.58 -11.74 4.19
C ASN A 159 -13.75 -12.60 3.23
N GLY A 160 -14.38 -13.21 2.23
CA GLY A 160 -13.70 -13.95 1.18
C GLY A 160 -12.74 -13.06 0.37
N LEU A 161 -13.17 -11.86 -0.01
CA LEU A 161 -12.32 -10.88 -0.72
C LEU A 161 -11.14 -10.43 0.14
N LYS A 162 -11.39 -10.06 1.39
CA LYS A 162 -10.34 -9.69 2.36
C LYS A 162 -9.30 -10.79 2.52
N SER A 163 -9.74 -12.03 2.71
CA SER A 163 -8.86 -13.19 2.89
C SER A 163 -7.99 -13.42 1.65
N LYS A 164 -8.56 -13.37 0.44
CA LYS A 164 -7.80 -13.53 -0.81
C LYS A 164 -6.75 -12.44 -0.97
N VAL A 165 -7.09 -11.19 -0.69
CA VAL A 165 -6.15 -10.06 -0.78
C VAL A 165 -5.09 -10.16 0.30
N GLY A 166 -5.46 -10.45 1.54
CA GLY A 166 -4.53 -10.62 2.66
C GLY A 166 -3.51 -11.72 2.39
N LEU A 167 -3.97 -12.87 1.91
CA LEU A 167 -3.08 -13.99 1.52
C LEU A 167 -2.13 -13.59 0.39
N ALA A 168 -2.62 -12.88 -0.62
CA ALA A 168 -1.79 -12.41 -1.72
C ALA A 168 -0.74 -11.38 -1.25
N ALA A 169 -1.09 -10.50 -0.32
CA ALA A 169 -0.17 -9.55 0.28
C ALA A 169 0.92 -10.25 1.10
N ALA A 170 0.52 -11.22 1.95
CA ALA A 170 1.46 -12.01 2.74
C ALA A 170 2.44 -12.78 1.85
N LYS A 171 1.96 -13.45 0.79
CA LYS A 171 2.82 -14.13 -0.19
C LYS A 171 3.78 -13.17 -0.87
N ALA A 172 3.33 -11.99 -1.27
CA ALA A 172 4.18 -10.99 -1.92
C ALA A 172 5.25 -10.45 -0.95
N ALA A 173 4.93 -10.26 0.32
CA ALA A 173 5.88 -9.84 1.34
C ALA A 173 6.97 -10.91 1.57
N VAL A 174 6.58 -12.18 1.70
CA VAL A 174 7.51 -13.30 1.87
C VAL A 174 8.45 -13.45 0.68
N LEU A 175 7.92 -13.38 -0.55
CA LEU A 175 8.74 -13.46 -1.77
C LEU A 175 9.77 -12.34 -1.82
N ARG A 176 9.40 -11.13 -1.41
CA ARG A 176 10.32 -9.99 -1.37
C ARG A 176 11.43 -10.17 -0.34
N ILE A 177 11.13 -10.75 0.83
CA ILE A 177 12.12 -11.10 1.84
C ILE A 177 13.11 -12.13 1.27
N ASN A 178 12.61 -13.20 0.66
CA ASN A 178 13.45 -14.25 0.08
C ASN A 178 14.36 -13.72 -1.02
N LEU A 179 13.87 -12.86 -1.91
CA LEU A 179 14.69 -12.22 -2.94
C LEU A 179 15.80 -11.35 -2.36
N ASN A 180 15.52 -10.63 -1.27
CA ASN A 180 16.53 -9.83 -0.60
C ASN A 180 17.59 -10.68 0.12
N VAL A 181 17.20 -11.82 0.69
CA VAL A 181 18.12 -12.76 1.33
C VAL A 181 19.03 -13.43 0.29
N GLN A 182 18.51 -13.80 -0.86
CA GLN A 182 19.29 -14.41 -1.95
C GLN A 182 20.14 -13.40 -2.71
N GLY A 183 19.74 -12.13 -2.76
CA GLY A 183 20.49 -11.03 -3.39
C GLY A 183 21.53 -10.36 -2.49
N CYS A 184 21.52 -10.60 -1.20
CA CYS A 184 22.59 -10.20 -0.29
C CYS A 184 23.75 -11.21 -0.41
N SER A 185 24.59 -11.05 -1.42
CA SER A 185 26.00 -11.37 -1.24
C SER A 185 26.46 -10.57 -0.03
N ILE A 186 26.69 -11.25 1.09
CA ILE A 186 27.37 -10.67 2.25
C ILE A 186 28.83 -10.48 1.78
N VAL A 187 29.06 -9.45 0.99
CA VAL A 187 30.39 -8.87 0.88
C VAL A 187 30.58 -8.15 2.20
N ALA A 188 31.22 -8.82 3.13
CA ALA A 188 31.70 -8.17 4.34
C ALA A 188 32.45 -6.91 3.88
N PRO A 189 32.11 -5.72 4.40
CA PRO A 189 32.86 -4.53 4.07
C PRO A 189 34.33 -4.81 4.39
N PRO A 190 35.29 -4.42 3.54
CA PRO A 190 36.67 -4.64 3.80
C PRO A 190 36.97 -4.04 5.18
N MET A 191 37.49 -4.88 6.10
CA MET A 191 37.95 -4.46 7.40
C MET A 191 39.02 -3.40 7.14
N HIS A 192 38.64 -2.13 7.22
CA HIS A 192 39.62 -1.06 7.27
C HIS A 192 40.49 -1.32 8.48
N ALA A 193 41.75 -1.69 8.22
CA ALA A 193 42.78 -1.74 9.25
C ALA A 193 42.77 -0.39 9.97
N PRO A 194 42.83 -0.39 11.32
CA PRO A 194 42.81 0.85 12.05
C PRO A 194 44.02 1.69 11.61
N SER A 195 43.77 2.81 10.95
CA SER A 195 44.81 3.80 10.64
C SER A 195 45.39 4.27 11.97
N ARG A 196 46.63 3.88 12.23
CA ARG A 196 47.41 4.43 13.32
C ARG A 196 47.65 5.92 13.03
N THR A 197 46.77 6.74 13.56
CA THR A 197 47.04 8.19 13.66
C THR A 197 48.05 8.41 14.78
N PRO A 198 49.19 9.03 14.51
CA PRO A 198 50.14 9.37 15.59
C PRO A 198 49.49 10.40 16.51
N LEU A 199 49.51 10.12 17.80
CA LEU A 199 49.18 11.08 18.86
C LEU A 199 50.14 12.26 18.80
N LEU A 200 49.73 13.36 18.18
CA LEU A 200 50.33 14.68 18.37
C LEU A 200 49.72 15.30 19.63
N LEU A 201 50.52 15.35 20.68
CA LEU A 201 50.26 16.15 21.88
C LEU A 201 50.08 17.62 21.49
N PRO A 202 49.03 18.30 21.90
CA PRO A 202 49.03 19.76 21.86
C PRO A 202 49.69 20.34 23.10
N LEU A 203 50.72 21.12 22.84
CA LEU A 203 51.35 22.03 23.77
C LEU A 203 50.34 23.01 24.38
N LEU A 204 50.37 23.10 25.68
CA LEU A 204 49.77 24.13 26.50
C LEU A 204 50.19 25.53 26.03
N LEU A 205 49.26 26.37 25.70
CA LEU A 205 49.44 27.83 25.74
C LEU A 205 48.20 28.44 26.39
N SER A 206 48.47 28.86 27.63
CA SER A 206 47.64 29.76 28.42
C SER A 206 47.50 31.12 27.77
N HIS A 207 46.33 31.68 27.64
CA HIS A 207 46.11 33.12 27.68
C HIS A 207 44.71 33.51 28.12
N ASN A 208 44.66 34.06 29.31
CA ASN A 208 43.91 35.23 29.81
C ASN A 208 42.52 35.56 29.30
N LEU A 209 41.61 35.51 30.24
CA LEU A 209 40.32 36.20 30.27
C LEU A 209 40.42 37.73 30.15
N PRO A 210 39.40 38.41 29.65
CA PRO A 210 38.72 39.37 30.54
C PRO A 210 37.18 39.24 30.51
N THR A 211 36.61 39.53 31.68
CA THR A 211 35.21 39.66 32.06
C THR A 211 34.52 40.86 31.38
N PRO A 212 33.23 40.76 30.99
CA PRO A 212 32.40 41.94 30.74
C PRO A 212 31.55 42.32 31.95
N ARG A 213 31.54 43.62 32.20
CA ARG A 213 30.74 44.35 33.16
C ARG A 213 29.25 44.39 32.75
N VAL A 214 28.43 44.30 33.77
CA VAL A 214 26.99 44.62 33.82
C VAL A 214 26.75 46.11 33.61
N ARG A 215 25.72 46.43 32.80
CA ARG A 215 24.76 47.50 33.00
C ARG A 215 23.41 47.07 32.46
#